data_9e219fb6ef37f409ddb44c11ad730e03
#
_entry.id   9e219fb6ef37f409ddb44c11ad730e03
#
_cell.length_a   1.000
_cell.length_b   1.000
_cell.length_c   1.000
_cell.angle_alpha   90.00
_cell.angle_beta   90.00
_cell.angle_gamma   90.00
#
_symmetry.space_group_name_H-M   'P 1'
#
loop_
_entity.id
_entity.type
_entity.pdbx_description
1 polymer ?
#
loop_
_entity_poly.entity_id
_entity_poly.type
_entity_poly.pdbx_seq_one_letter_code
_entity_poly.pdbx_strand_id
1 'polypeptide(L)'
;MMTTIKRAWTAVARKRRRSLTIALIMTLIFTLLIGTLTVQQTMAQLKQSVERNIRVGFSIASKQPSGEVPMDIAQRVQHLDKVKAHNFQAETTAGLPGKQLVDVAGSGVQLDSNVAGEAKVTGATQSDLLGEFTGRFYQLEQGKHLTEHDQNAALVHKTFAEKNGIKPGDKLDITKDGRRVTVTVMGIFSGKGEKPAVLQSDMAENHLITDLAAAQQLTGSQQLTRATYFAENPHQLKSLTDRAKNLPNVDWQKFSLTDNGAVFAGVLQNIAGIQN
;
A
#
# COMPACT_ATOMS: atom_id res chain seq x y z
N MET A 1 -8.05 -43.72 51.49
CA MET A 1 -8.40 -42.89 50.31
C MET A 1 -8.79 -43.70 49.04
N MET A 2 -8.30 -44.89 48.86
CA MET A 2 -8.66 -45.78 47.71
C MET A 2 -10.12 -46.29 47.71
N THR A 3 -10.81 -46.30 48.80
CA THR A 3 -12.19 -46.83 48.91
C THR A 3 -13.27 -45.89 48.37
N THR A 4 -13.07 -44.58 48.43
CA THR A 4 -14.02 -43.58 47.94
C THR A 4 -14.03 -43.50 46.39
N ILE A 5 -12.89 -43.54 45.77
CA ILE A 5 -12.76 -43.58 44.28
C ILE A 5 -13.38 -44.86 43.70
N LYS A 6 -13.16 -46.01 44.36
CA LYS A 6 -13.71 -47.28 43.93
C LYS A 6 -15.25 -47.31 44.05
N ARG A 7 -15.84 -46.72 45.10
CA ARG A 7 -17.27 -46.52 45.26
C ARG A 7 -17.90 -45.58 44.23
N ALA A 8 -17.22 -44.49 43.91
CA ALA A 8 -17.65 -43.59 42.87
C ALA A 8 -17.67 -44.30 41.50
N TRP A 9 -16.64 -45.08 41.19
CA TRP A 9 -16.56 -45.83 39.92
C TRP A 9 -17.69 -46.88 39.80
N THR A 10 -17.99 -47.60 40.88
CA THR A 10 -19.10 -48.60 40.89
C THR A 10 -20.46 -47.93 40.76
N ALA A 11 -20.68 -46.74 41.33
CA ALA A 11 -21.92 -45.98 41.19
C ALA A 11 -22.13 -45.50 39.75
N VAL A 12 -21.08 -44.99 39.10
CA VAL A 12 -21.09 -44.62 37.67
C VAL A 12 -21.31 -45.80 36.75
N ALA A 13 -20.66 -46.94 37.01
CA ALA A 13 -20.81 -48.17 36.24
C ALA A 13 -22.20 -48.80 36.33
N ARG A 14 -22.90 -48.66 37.47
CA ARG A 14 -24.25 -49.21 37.68
C ARG A 14 -25.35 -48.46 36.95
N LYS A 15 -25.12 -47.15 36.63
CA LYS A 15 -26.07 -46.27 35.90
C LYS A 15 -25.48 -45.79 34.59
N ARG A 16 -24.84 -46.68 33.83
CA ARG A 16 -24.07 -46.36 32.62
C ARG A 16 -24.78 -45.43 31.63
N ARG A 17 -26.06 -45.67 31.33
CA ARG A 17 -26.81 -44.84 30.38
C ARG A 17 -26.93 -43.39 30.86
N ARG A 18 -27.29 -43.16 32.15
CA ARG A 18 -27.45 -41.85 32.73
C ARG A 18 -26.11 -41.09 32.84
N SER A 19 -25.06 -41.77 33.25
CA SER A 19 -23.70 -41.20 33.32
C SER A 19 -23.13 -40.85 31.94
N LEU A 20 -23.43 -41.67 30.94
CA LEU A 20 -23.03 -41.45 29.56
C LEU A 20 -23.74 -40.22 28.95
N THR A 21 -25.04 -40.05 29.23
CA THR A 21 -25.82 -38.88 28.80
C THR A 21 -25.26 -37.61 29.41
N ILE A 22 -24.99 -37.63 30.72
CA ILE A 22 -24.41 -36.44 31.42
C ILE A 22 -23.01 -36.13 30.88
N ALA A 23 -22.16 -37.13 30.68
CA ALA A 23 -20.83 -36.94 30.12
C ALA A 23 -20.90 -36.34 28.72
N LEU A 24 -21.83 -36.81 27.87
CA LEU A 24 -22.00 -36.31 26.49
C LEU A 24 -22.47 -34.84 26.50
N ILE A 25 -23.44 -34.49 27.39
CA ILE A 25 -23.90 -33.09 27.54
C ILE A 25 -22.74 -32.19 28.00
N MET A 26 -21.97 -32.63 29.01
CA MET A 26 -20.84 -31.87 29.51
C MET A 26 -19.77 -31.68 28.46
N THR A 27 -19.45 -32.73 27.67
CA THR A 27 -18.51 -32.63 26.57
C THR A 27 -18.99 -31.63 25.50
N LEU A 28 -20.28 -31.67 25.15
CA LEU A 28 -20.89 -30.71 24.24
C LEU A 28 -20.75 -29.26 24.72
N ILE A 29 -21.08 -29.03 25.99
CA ILE A 29 -20.97 -27.69 26.64
C ILE A 29 -19.50 -27.22 26.60
N PHE A 30 -18.55 -28.08 27.01
CA PHE A 30 -17.14 -27.73 27.00
C PHE A 30 -16.62 -27.43 25.58
N THR A 31 -17.05 -28.24 24.59
CA THR A 31 -16.67 -28.00 23.19
C THR A 31 -17.21 -26.68 22.68
N LEU A 32 -18.45 -26.31 22.97
CA LEU A 32 -19.03 -25.01 22.64
C LEU A 32 -18.31 -23.87 23.33
N LEU A 33 -17.99 -24.02 24.62
CA LEU A 33 -17.26 -23.02 25.42
C LEU A 33 -15.85 -22.77 24.85
N ILE A 34 -15.10 -23.82 24.55
CA ILE A 34 -13.78 -23.72 23.94
C ILE A 34 -13.89 -23.08 22.56
N GLY A 35 -14.89 -23.48 21.76
CA GLY A 35 -15.14 -22.91 20.44
C GLY A 35 -15.36 -21.40 20.50
N THR A 36 -16.22 -20.91 21.41
CA THR A 36 -16.48 -19.48 21.57
C THR A 36 -15.26 -18.70 22.03
N LEU A 37 -14.48 -19.22 22.96
CA LEU A 37 -13.23 -18.59 23.42
C LEU A 37 -12.19 -18.51 22.30
N THR A 38 -12.06 -19.56 21.49
CA THR A 38 -11.14 -19.59 20.34
C THR A 38 -11.52 -18.54 19.32
N VAL A 39 -12.81 -18.40 18.98
CA VAL A 39 -13.30 -17.37 18.05
C VAL A 39 -12.99 -15.98 18.57
N GLN A 40 -13.28 -15.70 19.85
CA GLN A 40 -12.98 -14.39 20.44
C GLN A 40 -11.48 -14.03 20.39
N GLN A 41 -10.61 -14.98 20.72
CA GLN A 41 -9.15 -14.78 20.64
C GLN A 41 -8.69 -14.54 19.21
N THR A 42 -9.19 -15.31 18.24
CA THR A 42 -8.85 -15.16 16.83
C THR A 42 -9.28 -13.78 16.29
N MET A 43 -10.48 -13.32 16.66
CA MET A 43 -10.98 -12.00 16.27
C MET A 43 -10.18 -10.86 16.91
N ALA A 44 -9.79 -10.99 18.16
CA ALA A 44 -8.92 -10.00 18.81
C ALA A 44 -7.54 -9.92 18.12
N GLN A 45 -6.96 -11.05 17.76
CA GLN A 45 -5.71 -11.12 17.01
C GLN A 45 -5.85 -10.55 15.60
N LEU A 46 -6.95 -10.85 14.91
CA LEU A 46 -7.25 -10.30 13.58
C LEU A 46 -7.39 -8.78 13.63
N LYS A 47 -8.17 -8.25 14.59
CA LYS A 47 -8.31 -6.81 14.79
C LYS A 47 -6.95 -6.14 15.03
N GLN A 48 -6.12 -6.69 15.91
CA GLN A 48 -4.79 -6.18 16.21
C GLN A 48 -3.84 -6.29 15.01
N SER A 49 -3.96 -7.35 14.20
CA SER A 49 -3.21 -7.52 12.96
C SER A 49 -3.62 -6.48 11.92
N VAL A 50 -4.92 -6.24 11.77
CA VAL A 50 -5.46 -5.21 10.89
C VAL A 50 -4.98 -3.82 11.31
N GLU A 51 -5.09 -3.48 12.59
CA GLU A 51 -4.62 -2.19 13.13
C GLU A 51 -3.12 -1.97 12.94
N ARG A 52 -2.31 -3.03 12.99
CA ARG A 52 -0.86 -2.95 12.76
C ARG A 52 -0.47 -2.92 11.29
N ASN A 53 -1.20 -3.61 10.43
CA ASN A 53 -0.83 -3.82 9.02
C ASN A 53 -1.51 -2.81 8.07
N ILE A 54 -2.64 -2.23 8.45
CA ILE A 54 -3.26 -1.17 7.66
C ILE A 54 -2.57 0.14 8.00
N ARG A 55 -1.85 0.66 7.02
CA ARG A 55 -1.25 1.99 7.08
C ARG A 55 -2.33 3.03 6.85
N VAL A 56 -2.87 3.59 7.94
CA VAL A 56 -3.88 4.64 7.87
C VAL A 56 -3.20 5.98 7.76
N GLY A 57 -3.63 6.78 6.79
CA GLY A 57 -2.99 8.04 6.49
C GLY A 57 -3.87 8.96 5.66
N PHE A 58 -3.32 10.11 5.30
CA PHE A 58 -3.93 11.05 4.37
C PHE A 58 -2.91 11.51 3.33
N SER A 59 -3.42 11.94 2.18
CA SER A 59 -2.62 12.49 1.10
C SER A 59 -3.01 13.92 0.82
N ILE A 60 -2.03 14.74 0.48
CA ILE A 60 -2.18 16.09 -0.03
C ILE A 60 -1.86 16.07 -1.52
N ALA A 61 -2.74 16.61 -2.33
CA ALA A 61 -2.54 16.80 -3.75
C ALA A 61 -3.17 18.14 -4.17
N SER A 62 -2.72 18.71 -5.29
CA SER A 62 -3.36 19.91 -5.84
C SER A 62 -4.78 19.57 -6.34
N LYS A 63 -5.70 20.51 -6.20
CA LYS A 63 -7.04 20.43 -6.83
C LYS A 63 -6.99 20.75 -8.32
N GLN A 64 -5.95 21.42 -8.79
CA GLN A 64 -5.75 21.70 -10.20
C GLN A 64 -5.13 20.47 -10.88
N PRO A 65 -5.56 20.10 -12.09
CA PRO A 65 -5.09 18.87 -12.77
C PRO A 65 -3.57 18.79 -12.96
N SER A 66 -2.91 19.94 -13.21
CA SER A 66 -1.45 20.03 -13.35
C SER A 66 -0.80 20.78 -12.19
N GLY A 67 -1.51 20.91 -11.07
CA GLY A 67 -0.99 21.61 -9.91
C GLY A 67 -0.08 20.72 -9.09
N GLU A 68 0.86 21.35 -8.41
CA GLU A 68 1.88 20.70 -7.59
C GLU A 68 1.71 21.08 -6.12
N VAL A 69 2.24 20.25 -5.25
CA VAL A 69 2.34 20.53 -3.81
C VAL A 69 3.75 21.02 -3.52
N PRO A 70 3.89 22.23 -2.97
CA PRO A 70 5.19 22.79 -2.59
C PRO A 70 5.90 21.90 -1.55
N MET A 71 7.19 21.66 -1.75
CA MET A 71 8.01 20.82 -0.88
C MET A 71 8.04 21.36 0.56
N ASP A 72 8.06 22.67 0.76
CA ASP A 72 8.06 23.29 2.09
C ASP A 72 6.79 22.97 2.88
N ILE A 73 5.62 22.99 2.21
CA ILE A 73 4.35 22.59 2.82
C ILE A 73 4.41 21.10 3.20
N ALA A 74 4.90 20.26 2.29
CA ALA A 74 5.00 18.82 2.53
C ALA A 74 5.92 18.51 3.72
N GLN A 75 7.08 19.16 3.81
CA GLN A 75 8.01 19.01 4.92
C GLN A 75 7.43 19.49 6.25
N ARG A 76 6.69 20.60 6.26
CA ARG A 76 6.04 21.10 7.48
C ARG A 76 4.99 20.13 8.01
N VAL A 77 4.23 19.47 7.14
CA VAL A 77 3.28 18.41 7.54
C VAL A 77 4.01 17.17 8.05
N GLN A 78 5.13 16.80 7.43
CA GLN A 78 5.96 15.67 7.87
C GLN A 78 6.43 15.80 9.31
N HIS A 79 6.75 17.04 9.74
CA HIS A 79 7.23 17.32 11.10
C HIS A 79 6.11 17.45 12.16
N LEU A 80 4.86 17.22 11.78
CA LEU A 80 3.79 17.17 12.77
C LEU A 80 3.95 15.93 13.66
N ASP A 81 3.73 16.14 14.97
CA ASP A 81 3.70 15.02 15.93
C ASP A 81 2.66 13.96 15.52
N LYS A 82 3.00 12.67 15.68
CA LYS A 82 2.18 11.50 15.30
C LYS A 82 2.19 11.14 13.79
N VAL A 83 3.02 11.78 12.98
CA VAL A 83 3.38 11.26 11.66
C VAL A 83 4.43 10.17 11.83
N LYS A 84 4.09 8.93 11.49
CA LYS A 84 4.99 7.76 11.60
C LYS A 84 5.86 7.59 10.37
N ALA A 85 5.29 7.84 9.21
CA ALA A 85 5.96 7.70 7.92
C ALA A 85 5.35 8.67 6.92
N HIS A 86 6.09 8.97 5.87
CA HIS A 86 5.63 9.80 4.77
C HIS A 86 6.12 9.24 3.43
N ASN A 87 5.43 9.62 2.37
CA ASN A 87 5.87 9.32 1.01
C ASN A 87 5.58 10.51 0.10
N PHE A 88 6.62 11.16 -0.38
CA PHE A 88 6.55 12.24 -1.35
C PHE A 88 6.65 11.66 -2.75
N GLN A 89 5.84 12.16 -3.67
CA GLN A 89 5.73 11.65 -5.03
C GLN A 89 5.83 12.77 -6.04
N ALA A 90 6.60 12.52 -7.08
CA ALA A 90 6.67 13.36 -8.28
C ALA A 90 6.38 12.47 -9.49
N GLU A 91 5.28 12.72 -10.20
CA GLU A 91 4.85 11.94 -11.35
C GLU A 91 5.10 12.72 -12.64
N THR A 92 5.55 12.00 -13.66
CA THR A 92 5.74 12.54 -15.01
C THR A 92 5.65 11.41 -16.04
N THR A 93 5.63 11.76 -17.32
CA THR A 93 5.91 10.83 -18.41
C THR A 93 7.29 11.11 -18.98
N ALA A 94 7.96 10.09 -19.50
CA ALA A 94 9.32 10.20 -20.03
C ALA A 94 9.62 9.14 -21.07
N GLY A 95 10.52 9.45 -21.98
CA GLY A 95 11.05 8.53 -22.98
C GLY A 95 12.10 7.60 -22.37
N LEU A 96 12.20 6.39 -22.92
CA LEU A 96 13.19 5.38 -22.56
C LEU A 96 14.04 5.02 -23.79
N PRO A 97 15.13 5.76 -24.05
CA PRO A 97 15.95 5.56 -25.23
C PRO A 97 16.44 4.12 -25.39
N GLY A 98 16.24 3.55 -26.57
CA GLY A 98 16.67 2.18 -26.90
C GLY A 98 15.84 1.08 -26.21
N LYS A 99 14.71 1.41 -25.60
CA LYS A 99 13.79 0.44 -25.00
C LYS A 99 12.44 0.43 -25.70
N GLN A 100 11.81 -0.75 -25.74
CA GLN A 100 10.51 -0.95 -26.34
C GLN A 100 9.44 -0.94 -25.25
N LEU A 101 8.49 -0.03 -25.33
CA LEU A 101 7.32 -0.03 -24.47
C LEU A 101 6.36 -1.18 -24.82
N VAL A 102 5.56 -1.56 -23.88
CA VAL A 102 4.48 -2.53 -24.08
C VAL A 102 3.29 -1.81 -24.75
N ASP A 103 2.73 -2.43 -25.76
CA ASP A 103 1.65 -1.83 -26.55
C ASP A 103 0.29 -2.06 -25.89
N VAL A 104 -0.61 -1.07 -26.01
CA VAL A 104 -1.99 -1.21 -25.53
C VAL A 104 -2.72 -2.18 -26.47
N ALA A 105 -3.18 -3.31 -25.94
CA ALA A 105 -3.89 -4.31 -26.73
C ALA A 105 -5.23 -3.73 -27.25
N GLY A 106 -5.41 -3.73 -28.58
CA GLY A 106 -6.66 -3.33 -29.23
C GLY A 106 -6.86 -1.83 -29.42
N SER A 107 -5.88 -0.99 -29.09
CA SER A 107 -5.96 0.43 -29.41
C SER A 107 -5.65 0.66 -30.90
N GLY A 108 -6.69 0.74 -31.73
CA GLY A 108 -6.58 1.27 -33.09
C GLY A 108 -6.37 2.79 -33.14
N VAL A 109 -6.05 3.42 -32.03
CA VAL A 109 -5.80 4.86 -31.93
C VAL A 109 -4.33 5.08 -32.21
N GLN A 110 -4.00 5.56 -33.42
CA GLN A 110 -2.71 6.17 -33.69
C GLN A 110 -2.62 7.48 -32.92
N LEU A 111 -1.95 7.44 -31.76
CA LEU A 111 -1.62 8.65 -31.01
C LEU A 111 -0.50 9.41 -31.73
N ASP A 112 -0.53 10.73 -31.60
CA ASP A 112 0.49 11.61 -32.15
C ASP A 112 1.89 11.13 -31.70
N SER A 113 2.86 11.09 -32.60
CA SER A 113 4.19 10.51 -32.37
C SER A 113 4.95 11.10 -31.17
N ASN A 114 4.50 12.24 -30.65
CA ASN A 114 5.08 12.91 -29.49
C ASN A 114 4.58 12.36 -28.13
N VAL A 115 3.49 11.59 -28.13
CA VAL A 115 2.92 10.97 -26.92
C VAL A 115 3.06 9.45 -26.94
N ALA A 116 3.14 8.89 -28.15
CA ALA A 116 3.44 7.47 -28.37
C ALA A 116 4.91 7.21 -28.02
N GLY A 117 5.14 6.38 -27.00
CA GLY A 117 6.50 5.99 -26.60
C GLY A 117 6.98 6.61 -25.28
N GLU A 118 6.12 7.23 -24.50
CA GLU A 118 6.45 7.64 -23.14
C GLU A 118 5.97 6.63 -22.09
N ALA A 119 6.82 6.39 -21.11
CA ALA A 119 6.52 5.61 -19.92
C ALA A 119 6.06 6.52 -18.77
N LYS A 120 5.18 6.05 -17.90
CA LYS A 120 4.91 6.73 -16.63
C LYS A 120 6.11 6.58 -15.72
N VAL A 121 6.56 7.68 -15.14
CA VAL A 121 7.63 7.71 -14.13
C VAL A 121 7.07 8.31 -12.85
N THR A 122 7.12 7.54 -11.78
CA THR A 122 6.75 7.98 -10.43
C THR A 122 7.99 7.97 -9.55
N GLY A 123 8.51 9.14 -9.23
CA GLY A 123 9.50 9.30 -8.17
C GLY A 123 8.84 9.22 -6.81
N ALA A 124 9.40 8.44 -5.91
CA ALA A 124 8.87 8.25 -4.57
C ALA A 124 9.97 8.25 -3.52
N THR A 125 9.68 8.75 -2.32
CA THR A 125 10.59 8.64 -1.17
C THR A 125 10.75 7.20 -0.73
N GLN A 126 9.65 6.44 -0.73
CA GLN A 126 9.62 5.02 -0.38
C GLN A 126 8.63 4.30 -1.29
N SER A 127 9.11 3.35 -2.09
CA SER A 127 8.24 2.69 -3.07
C SER A 127 7.20 1.76 -2.46
N ASP A 128 7.48 1.13 -1.29
CA ASP A 128 6.53 0.27 -0.60
C ASP A 128 5.33 1.02 0.00
N LEU A 129 5.44 2.36 0.11
CA LEU A 129 4.37 3.24 0.57
C LEU A 129 3.51 3.81 -0.56
N LEU A 130 3.81 3.50 -1.82
CA LEU A 130 2.96 3.85 -2.94
C LEU A 130 1.60 3.15 -2.85
N GLY A 131 0.55 3.84 -3.27
CA GLY A 131 -0.83 3.32 -3.26
C GLY A 131 -0.97 2.00 -4.00
N GLU A 132 -0.24 1.83 -5.07
CA GLU A 132 -0.23 0.62 -5.89
C GLU A 132 0.30 -0.60 -5.12
N PHE A 133 1.34 -0.45 -4.29
CA PHE A 133 1.85 -1.53 -3.44
C PHE A 133 1.00 -1.72 -2.18
N THR A 134 0.61 -0.65 -1.51
CA THR A 134 -0.23 -0.75 -0.30
C THR A 134 -1.62 -1.28 -0.62
N GLY A 135 -2.16 -0.98 -1.81
CA GLY A 135 -3.41 -1.51 -2.35
C GLY A 135 -3.29 -2.92 -2.95
N ARG A 136 -2.09 -3.48 -2.98
CA ARG A 136 -1.79 -4.81 -3.56
C ARG A 136 -2.09 -4.92 -5.06
N PHE A 137 -2.12 -3.81 -5.78
CA PHE A 137 -2.17 -3.80 -7.25
C PHE A 137 -0.82 -4.20 -7.82
N TYR A 138 0.28 -3.80 -7.15
CA TYR A 138 1.64 -4.16 -7.48
C TYR A 138 2.27 -5.05 -6.41
N GLN A 139 3.13 -5.96 -6.85
CA GLN A 139 3.90 -6.85 -5.99
C GLN A 139 5.36 -6.86 -6.45
N LEU A 140 6.29 -6.70 -5.51
CA LEU A 140 7.71 -6.84 -5.80
C LEU A 140 8.05 -8.32 -5.99
N GLU A 141 8.62 -8.65 -7.16
CA GLU A 141 8.99 -10.02 -7.55
C GLU A 141 10.46 -10.31 -7.28
N GLN A 142 11.32 -9.33 -7.55
CA GLN A 142 12.77 -9.45 -7.42
C GLN A 142 13.38 -8.16 -6.91
N GLY A 143 14.51 -8.26 -6.20
CA GLY A 143 15.23 -7.11 -5.69
C GLY A 143 14.66 -6.54 -4.40
N LYS A 144 14.73 -5.24 -4.22
CA LYS A 144 14.27 -4.53 -3.02
C LYS A 144 13.46 -3.29 -3.36
N HIS A 145 12.58 -2.89 -2.44
CA HIS A 145 11.92 -1.59 -2.52
C HIS A 145 12.92 -0.44 -2.41
N LEU A 146 12.57 0.69 -3.05
CA LEU A 146 13.32 1.93 -2.91
C LEU A 146 13.01 2.59 -1.57
N THR A 147 14.05 3.17 -0.98
CA THR A 147 14.00 3.91 0.27
C THR A 147 14.46 5.34 0.05
N GLU A 148 14.29 6.20 1.03
CA GLU A 148 14.75 7.59 0.99
C GLU A 148 16.27 7.77 0.84
N HIS A 149 17.05 6.69 1.06
CA HIS A 149 18.51 6.70 0.95
C HIS A 149 19.02 6.24 -0.43
N ASP A 150 18.14 5.68 -1.26
CA ASP A 150 18.51 5.24 -2.60
C ASP A 150 18.58 6.44 -3.55
N GLN A 151 19.57 6.46 -4.44
CA GLN A 151 19.79 7.52 -5.42
C GLN A 151 19.99 6.91 -6.80
N ASN A 152 19.40 7.55 -7.81
CA ASN A 152 19.42 7.07 -9.19
C ASN A 152 19.04 5.59 -9.28
N ALA A 153 17.97 5.23 -8.64
CA ALA A 153 17.47 3.87 -8.51
C ALA A 153 16.07 3.75 -9.11
N ALA A 154 15.73 2.59 -9.65
CA ALA A 154 14.41 2.35 -10.23
C ALA A 154 13.90 0.94 -9.97
N LEU A 155 12.57 0.81 -9.93
CA LEU A 155 11.85 -0.45 -10.10
C LEU A 155 11.18 -0.43 -11.47
N VAL A 156 11.19 -1.57 -12.16
CA VAL A 156 10.57 -1.74 -13.47
C VAL A 156 9.55 -2.86 -13.45
N HIS A 157 8.52 -2.75 -14.29
CA HIS A 157 7.53 -3.79 -14.40
C HIS A 157 8.10 -5.04 -15.08
N LYS A 158 7.68 -6.22 -14.64
CA LYS A 158 8.14 -7.52 -15.13
C LYS A 158 8.03 -7.67 -16.65
N THR A 159 6.86 -7.35 -17.20
CA THR A 159 6.63 -7.47 -18.66
C THR A 159 7.55 -6.55 -19.46
N PHE A 160 7.77 -5.31 -18.99
CA PHE A 160 8.73 -4.40 -19.60
C PHE A 160 10.17 -4.93 -19.51
N ALA A 161 10.54 -5.44 -18.33
CA ALA A 161 11.86 -6.02 -18.11
C ALA A 161 12.12 -7.23 -19.02
N GLU A 162 11.17 -8.15 -19.14
CA GLU A 162 11.25 -9.31 -20.02
C GLU A 162 11.36 -8.90 -21.50
N LYS A 163 10.52 -7.95 -21.95
CA LYS A 163 10.54 -7.46 -23.35
C LYS A 163 11.89 -6.83 -23.74
N ASN A 164 12.58 -6.22 -22.77
CA ASN A 164 13.84 -5.50 -23.01
C ASN A 164 15.08 -6.22 -22.46
N GLY A 165 14.96 -7.42 -21.92
CA GLY A 165 16.07 -8.19 -21.34
C GLY A 165 16.70 -7.53 -20.10
N ILE A 166 15.94 -6.73 -19.34
CA ILE A 166 16.42 -5.96 -18.18
C ILE A 166 16.43 -6.85 -16.94
N LYS A 167 17.49 -6.72 -16.14
CA LYS A 167 17.67 -7.41 -14.86
C LYS A 167 17.99 -6.42 -13.73
N PRO A 168 17.77 -6.76 -12.47
CA PRO A 168 18.29 -5.98 -11.36
C PRO A 168 19.81 -5.80 -11.48
N GLY A 169 20.27 -4.55 -11.31
CA GLY A 169 21.64 -4.12 -11.51
C GLY A 169 21.91 -3.42 -12.87
N ASP A 170 21.04 -3.58 -13.85
CA ASP A 170 21.18 -2.92 -15.13
C ASP A 170 20.93 -1.40 -15.04
N LYS A 171 21.54 -0.66 -15.93
CA LYS A 171 21.34 0.79 -16.06
C LYS A 171 20.27 1.09 -17.12
N LEU A 172 19.43 2.06 -16.81
CA LEU A 172 18.36 2.54 -17.68
C LEU A 172 18.43 4.05 -17.79
N ASP A 173 18.46 4.56 -19.01
CA ASP A 173 18.37 5.98 -19.30
C ASP A 173 16.91 6.42 -19.43
N ILE A 174 16.56 7.50 -18.77
CA ILE A 174 15.25 8.14 -18.81
C ILE A 174 15.44 9.55 -19.33
N THR A 175 14.64 9.98 -20.29
CA THR A 175 14.78 11.29 -20.92
C THR A 175 13.47 12.05 -20.92
N LYS A 176 13.53 13.35 -20.62
CA LYS A 176 12.40 14.27 -20.71
C LYS A 176 12.88 15.70 -20.99
N ASP A 177 12.29 16.34 -21.99
CA ASP A 177 12.57 17.74 -22.35
C ASP A 177 14.08 18.07 -22.43
N GLY A 178 14.85 17.17 -23.05
CA GLY A 178 16.29 17.30 -23.20
C GLY A 178 17.12 16.94 -21.95
N ARG A 179 16.49 16.67 -20.81
CA ARG A 179 17.19 16.15 -19.63
C ARG A 179 17.33 14.64 -19.72
N ARG A 180 18.41 14.12 -19.16
CA ARG A 180 18.67 12.69 -19.07
C ARG A 180 19.06 12.33 -17.64
N VAL A 181 18.46 11.27 -17.13
CA VAL A 181 18.81 10.65 -15.84
C VAL A 181 19.07 9.17 -16.07
N THR A 182 20.22 8.68 -15.61
CA THR A 182 20.55 7.25 -15.67
C THR A 182 20.28 6.65 -14.31
N VAL A 183 19.41 5.65 -14.25
CA VAL A 183 19.05 4.94 -13.01
C VAL A 183 19.53 3.50 -13.05
N THR A 184 19.78 2.92 -11.87
CA THR A 184 20.07 1.50 -11.71
C THR A 184 18.79 0.76 -11.32
N VAL A 185 18.45 -0.30 -12.03
CA VAL A 185 17.29 -1.14 -11.71
C VAL A 185 17.56 -1.91 -10.43
N MET A 186 16.84 -1.58 -9.35
CA MET A 186 16.98 -2.21 -8.03
C MET A 186 16.02 -3.37 -7.82
N GLY A 187 14.94 -3.43 -8.59
CA GLY A 187 13.98 -4.51 -8.49
C GLY A 187 12.99 -4.55 -9.64
N ILE A 188 12.28 -5.66 -9.69
CA ILE A 188 11.26 -5.94 -10.69
C ILE A 188 9.95 -6.19 -9.94
N PHE A 189 8.88 -5.51 -10.37
CA PHE A 189 7.56 -5.69 -9.82
C PHE A 189 6.57 -6.21 -10.88
N SER A 190 5.50 -6.82 -10.45
CA SER A 190 4.38 -7.23 -11.28
C SER A 190 3.07 -6.59 -10.79
N GLY A 191 2.04 -6.69 -11.60
CA GLY A 191 0.71 -6.25 -11.23
C GLY A 191 -0.06 -5.68 -12.41
N LYS A 192 -1.23 -5.10 -12.11
CA LYS A 192 -2.09 -4.44 -13.09
C LYS A 192 -2.48 -3.08 -12.58
N GLY A 193 -2.69 -2.14 -13.50
CA GLY A 193 -3.24 -0.83 -13.16
C GLY A 193 -4.67 -0.94 -12.59
N GLU A 194 -5.02 -0.03 -11.71
CA GLU A 194 -6.37 0.06 -11.14
C GLU A 194 -7.44 0.33 -12.21
N LYS A 195 -7.05 1.02 -13.28
CA LYS A 195 -7.95 1.42 -14.38
C LYS A 195 -7.46 0.85 -15.71
N PRO A 196 -8.37 0.65 -16.69
CA PRO A 196 -7.98 0.32 -18.05
C PRO A 196 -7.07 1.40 -18.64
N ALA A 197 -5.99 1.00 -19.30
CA ALA A 197 -5.05 1.90 -19.95
C ALA A 197 -5.64 2.42 -21.29
N VAL A 198 -5.50 3.71 -21.53
CA VAL A 198 -5.86 4.37 -22.78
C VAL A 198 -4.58 4.72 -23.56
N LEU A 199 -3.55 5.18 -22.85
CA LEU A 199 -2.23 5.52 -23.38
C LEU A 199 -1.22 4.44 -22.99
N GLN A 200 -0.09 4.37 -23.68
CA GLN A 200 1.03 3.53 -23.27
C GLN A 200 1.55 3.88 -21.87
N SER A 201 1.56 5.18 -21.53
CA SER A 201 1.93 5.66 -20.21
C SER A 201 0.95 5.29 -19.09
N ASP A 202 -0.31 4.93 -19.42
CA ASP A 202 -1.29 4.49 -18.43
C ASP A 202 -1.13 3.01 -18.06
N MET A 203 -0.37 2.27 -18.87
CA MET A 203 -0.16 0.85 -18.64
C MET A 203 0.75 0.61 -17.44
N ALA A 204 0.34 -0.29 -16.55
CA ALA A 204 1.17 -0.74 -15.44
C ALA A 204 2.51 -1.32 -15.93
N GLU A 205 2.48 -1.97 -17.08
CA GLU A 205 3.63 -2.59 -17.74
C GLU A 205 4.69 -1.57 -18.15
N ASN A 206 4.31 -0.31 -18.42
CA ASN A 206 5.20 0.79 -18.78
C ASN A 206 5.46 1.76 -17.61
N HIS A 207 5.09 1.36 -16.39
CA HIS A 207 5.32 2.18 -15.21
C HIS A 207 6.72 1.93 -14.65
N LEU A 208 7.50 3.00 -14.53
CA LEU A 208 8.77 3.03 -13.83
C LEU A 208 8.57 3.74 -12.48
N ILE A 209 9.13 3.17 -11.43
CA ILE A 209 9.16 3.80 -10.11
C ILE A 209 10.60 4.13 -9.81
N THR A 210 10.92 5.41 -9.59
CA THR A 210 12.28 5.87 -9.29
C THR A 210 12.35 6.42 -7.86
N ASP A 211 13.56 6.66 -7.37
CA ASP A 211 13.72 7.53 -6.22
C ASP A 211 13.23 8.95 -6.56
N LEU A 212 12.83 9.70 -5.53
CA LEU A 212 12.24 11.03 -5.71
C LEU A 212 13.20 12.01 -6.40
N ALA A 213 14.49 11.96 -6.04
CA ALA A 213 15.49 12.87 -6.57
C ALA A 213 15.70 12.67 -8.08
N ALA A 214 15.70 11.43 -8.56
CA ALA A 214 15.81 11.11 -9.99
C ALA A 214 14.62 11.70 -10.78
N ALA A 215 13.38 11.59 -10.28
CA ALA A 215 12.21 12.18 -10.92
C ALA A 215 12.27 13.73 -10.91
N GLN A 216 12.72 14.32 -9.81
CA GLN A 216 12.89 15.78 -9.70
C GLN A 216 13.98 16.31 -10.64
N GLN A 217 15.09 15.59 -10.81
CA GLN A 217 16.11 15.92 -11.80
C GLN A 217 15.55 15.85 -13.22
N LEU A 218 14.74 14.85 -13.52
CA LEU A 218 14.12 14.64 -14.81
C LEU A 218 13.14 15.76 -15.18
N THR A 219 12.31 16.19 -14.23
CA THR A 219 11.36 17.29 -14.42
C THR A 219 11.99 18.67 -14.27
N GLY A 220 13.11 18.79 -13.56
CA GLY A 220 13.70 20.07 -13.16
C GLY A 220 12.87 20.82 -12.13
N SER A 221 11.95 20.18 -11.46
CA SER A 221 11.08 20.74 -10.43
C SER A 221 11.30 20.02 -9.10
N GLN A 222 11.31 20.79 -8.01
CA GLN A 222 11.34 20.24 -6.63
C GLN A 222 9.93 20.02 -6.06
N GLN A 223 8.92 20.36 -6.85
CA GLN A 223 7.53 20.24 -6.42
C GLN A 223 7.06 18.78 -6.46
N LEU A 224 5.97 18.51 -5.76
CA LEU A 224 5.41 17.17 -5.63
C LEU A 224 4.06 17.07 -6.32
N THR A 225 3.78 15.95 -6.94
CA THR A 225 2.43 15.64 -7.41
C THR A 225 1.53 15.27 -6.23
N ARG A 226 2.10 14.60 -5.23
CA ARG A 226 1.39 14.12 -4.04
C ARG A 226 2.34 13.99 -2.85
N ALA A 227 1.82 14.29 -1.67
CA ALA A 227 2.49 14.00 -0.40
C ALA A 227 1.54 13.15 0.47
N THR A 228 1.98 11.98 0.87
CA THR A 228 1.19 11.03 1.69
C THR A 228 1.84 10.89 3.06
N TYR A 229 1.03 10.89 4.10
CA TYR A 229 1.46 10.79 5.50
C TYR A 229 0.68 9.68 6.20
N PHE A 230 1.39 8.90 6.99
CA PHE A 230 0.82 7.77 7.73
C PHE A 230 0.82 8.09 9.22
N ALA A 231 -0.32 7.91 9.86
CA ALA A 231 -0.47 8.11 11.29
C ALA A 231 0.20 7.00 12.08
N GLU A 232 0.74 7.32 13.25
CA GLU A 232 1.26 6.34 14.19
C GLU A 232 0.16 5.39 14.68
N ASN A 233 -1.05 5.94 14.89
CA ASN A 233 -2.23 5.21 15.33
C ASN A 233 -3.42 5.62 14.45
N PRO A 234 -4.20 4.65 13.92
CA PRO A 234 -5.38 4.93 13.10
C PRO A 234 -6.40 5.88 13.74
N HIS A 235 -6.59 5.79 15.06
CA HIS A 235 -7.52 6.66 15.80
C HIS A 235 -7.07 8.13 15.87
N GLN A 236 -5.82 8.41 15.56
CA GLN A 236 -5.26 9.77 15.54
C GLN A 236 -5.35 10.45 14.18
N LEU A 237 -5.78 9.74 13.12
CA LEU A 237 -5.83 10.25 11.77
C LEU A 237 -6.61 11.57 11.67
N LYS A 238 -7.80 11.63 12.25
CA LYS A 238 -8.63 12.85 12.23
C LYS A 238 -7.91 14.03 12.88
N SER A 239 -7.37 13.84 14.08
CA SER A 239 -6.61 14.88 14.79
C SER A 239 -5.38 15.33 14.00
N LEU A 240 -4.69 14.41 13.34
CA LEU A 240 -3.52 14.70 12.51
C LEU A 240 -3.93 15.51 11.27
N THR A 241 -5.01 15.12 10.60
CA THR A 241 -5.55 15.85 9.44
C THR A 241 -6.01 17.25 9.81
N ASP A 242 -6.67 17.41 10.97
CA ASP A 242 -7.11 18.73 11.46
C ASP A 242 -5.90 19.62 11.78
N ARG A 243 -4.84 19.09 12.38
CA ARG A 243 -3.60 19.83 12.62
C ARG A 243 -2.90 20.22 11.33
N ALA A 244 -2.87 19.35 10.33
CA ALA A 244 -2.33 19.67 9.01
C ALA A 244 -3.08 20.84 8.39
N LYS A 245 -4.43 20.84 8.40
CA LYS A 245 -5.27 21.93 7.89
C LYS A 245 -5.09 23.25 8.62
N ASN A 246 -4.62 23.21 9.86
CA ASN A 246 -4.38 24.42 10.68
C ASN A 246 -2.96 24.95 10.57
N LEU A 247 -2.12 24.43 9.68
CA LEU A 247 -0.79 24.98 9.46
C LEU A 247 -0.90 26.43 8.93
N PRO A 248 -0.17 27.38 9.55
CA PRO A 248 -0.21 28.76 9.15
C PRO A 248 0.42 28.97 7.75
N ASN A 249 -0.05 30.00 7.04
CA ASN A 249 0.45 30.40 5.72
C ASN A 249 0.33 29.31 4.65
N VAL A 250 -0.71 28.47 4.72
CA VAL A 250 -1.06 27.49 3.68
C VAL A 250 -2.46 27.79 3.19
N ASP A 251 -2.60 28.02 1.90
CA ASP A 251 -3.90 28.17 1.26
C ASP A 251 -4.51 26.81 0.95
N TRP A 252 -5.18 26.25 1.94
CA TRP A 252 -5.81 24.91 1.83
C TRP A 252 -6.94 24.84 0.81
N GLN A 253 -7.38 25.96 0.24
CA GLN A 253 -8.36 25.94 -0.85
C GLN A 253 -7.77 25.37 -2.14
N LYS A 254 -6.45 25.47 -2.32
CA LYS A 254 -5.71 24.95 -3.48
C LYS A 254 -5.44 23.44 -3.40
N PHE A 255 -5.53 22.85 -2.20
CA PHE A 255 -5.17 21.45 -1.99
C PHE A 255 -6.36 20.60 -1.57
N SER A 256 -6.36 19.34 -2.01
CA SER A 256 -7.25 18.29 -1.52
C SER A 256 -6.52 17.48 -0.45
N LEU A 257 -7.19 17.25 0.68
CA LEU A 257 -6.76 16.24 1.64
C LEU A 257 -7.70 15.06 1.51
N THR A 258 -7.15 13.91 1.14
CA THR A 258 -7.89 12.65 1.03
C THR A 258 -7.32 11.67 2.05
N ASP A 259 -8.15 11.13 2.91
CA ASP A 259 -7.76 10.11 3.88
C ASP A 259 -8.37 8.74 3.54
N ASN A 260 -7.76 7.70 4.08
CA ASN A 260 -8.25 6.31 3.96
C ASN A 260 -8.92 5.82 5.26
N GLY A 261 -9.26 6.72 6.17
CA GLY A 261 -9.85 6.37 7.46
C GLY A 261 -11.21 5.71 7.33
N ALA A 262 -12.03 6.10 6.33
CA ALA A 262 -13.33 5.48 6.07
C ALA A 262 -13.18 4.00 5.65
N VAL A 263 -12.18 3.67 4.85
CA VAL A 263 -11.88 2.29 4.44
C VAL A 263 -11.48 1.46 5.67
N PHE A 264 -10.62 2.01 6.52
CA PHE A 264 -10.21 1.37 7.76
C PHE A 264 -11.40 1.12 8.71
N ALA A 265 -12.25 2.14 8.92
CA ALA A 265 -13.45 2.01 9.75
C ALA A 265 -14.39 0.93 9.22
N GLY A 266 -14.60 0.86 7.89
CA GLY A 266 -15.41 -0.17 7.25
C GLY A 266 -14.87 -1.59 7.48
N VAL A 267 -13.56 -1.79 7.39
CA VAL A 267 -12.91 -3.08 7.69
C VAL A 267 -13.13 -3.48 9.15
N LEU A 268 -12.95 -2.56 10.09
CA LEU A 268 -13.17 -2.83 11.51
C LEU A 268 -14.64 -3.14 11.82
N GLN A 269 -15.57 -2.43 11.17
CA GLN A 269 -17.01 -2.68 11.34
C GLN A 269 -17.41 -4.05 10.81
N ASN A 270 -16.87 -4.47 9.68
CA ASN A 270 -17.11 -5.82 9.15
C ASN A 270 -16.58 -6.92 10.10
N ILE A 271 -15.40 -6.71 10.70
CA ILE A 271 -14.86 -7.64 11.69
C ILE A 271 -15.77 -7.69 12.93
N ALA A 272 -16.25 -6.54 13.41
CA ALA A 272 -17.17 -6.49 14.56
C ALA A 272 -18.54 -7.11 14.25
N GLY A 273 -19.03 -7.00 13.01
CA GLY A 273 -20.28 -7.62 12.56
C GLY A 273 -20.27 -9.16 12.54
N ILE A 274 -19.09 -9.77 12.49
CA ILE A 274 -18.93 -11.23 12.57
C ILE A 274 -19.05 -11.74 14.03
N GLN A 275 -18.98 -10.84 15.02
CA GLN A 275 -19.07 -11.16 16.44
C GLN A 275 -20.51 -11.24 16.98
N ASN A 276 -21.49 -10.77 16.21
CA ASN A 276 -22.93 -10.80 16.53
C ASN A 276 -23.65 -11.90 15.74
#